data_30e214f7bc550544a0884815939d567c
#
_entry.id   30e214f7bc550544a0884815939d567c
#
_cell.length_a   1.000
_cell.length_b   1.000
_cell.length_c   1.000
_cell.angle_alpha   90.00
_cell.angle_beta   90.00
_cell.angle_gamma   90.00
#
_symmetry.space_group_name_H-M   'P 1'
#
loop_
_entity.id
_entity.type
_entity.pdbx_description
1 polymer ?
#
loop_
_entity_poly.entity_id
_entity_poly.type
_entity_poly.pdbx_seq_one_letter_code
_entity_poly.pdbx_strand_id
1 'polypeptide(L)'
;LTLMGMRIRRVSPAKIVGPLIKAEKAGLNMQISKMEAHYLAGGNLDRVITALITARGANIKLDFPEACAIDLAGRDVLQAVQMSVNPKVIETPVVAAIAKDGIELRAKARVTVRANIERLVGGAGEETIVARVGEGIVTTVGSAETHKAVLENPDLISRTVLSKGLDAG
;
A
#
# COMPACT_ATOMS: atom_id res chain seq x y z
N LEU A 1 21.33 -17.81 27.90
CA LEU A 1 20.50 -16.95 28.77
C LEU A 1 19.31 -16.33 28.01
N THR A 2 19.48 -15.72 26.82
CA THR A 2 18.42 -15.11 26.02
C THR A 2 17.32 -16.08 25.60
N LEU A 3 17.64 -17.27 25.11
CA LEU A 3 16.68 -18.29 24.69
C LEU A 3 15.83 -18.83 25.85
N MET A 4 16.40 -18.93 27.03
CA MET A 4 15.70 -19.36 28.23
C MET A 4 14.70 -18.28 28.72
N GLY A 5 15.09 -17.01 28.64
CA GLY A 5 14.22 -15.87 28.90
C GLY A 5 13.03 -15.75 27.93
N MET A 6 13.20 -16.11 26.64
CA MET A 6 12.11 -16.14 25.65
C MET A 6 11.03 -17.15 26.03
N ARG A 7 11.39 -18.32 26.51
CA ARG A 7 10.44 -19.35 26.95
C ARG A 7 9.57 -18.87 28.12
N ILE A 8 10.16 -18.16 29.07
CA ILE A 8 9.43 -17.60 30.22
C ILE A 8 8.42 -16.55 29.75
N ARG A 9 8.75 -15.75 28.72
CA ARG A 9 7.88 -14.71 28.15
C ARG A 9 6.88 -15.25 27.10
N ARG A 10 6.75 -16.55 26.95
CA ARG A 10 5.89 -17.23 25.95
C ARG A 10 6.23 -16.89 24.50
N VAL A 11 7.47 -16.52 24.23
CA VAL A 11 7.98 -16.27 22.88
C VAL A 11 8.59 -17.56 22.33
N SER A 12 8.15 -17.99 21.15
CA SER A 12 8.75 -19.13 20.47
C SER A 12 10.13 -18.76 19.91
N PRO A 13 11.24 -19.37 20.40
CA PRO A 13 12.57 -19.05 19.90
C PRO A 13 12.72 -19.23 18.39
N ALA A 14 12.07 -20.23 17.81
CA ALA A 14 12.13 -20.50 16.38
C ALA A 14 11.55 -19.33 15.52
N LYS A 15 10.55 -18.63 16.05
CA LYS A 15 9.92 -17.50 15.37
C LYS A 15 10.78 -16.21 15.39
N ILE A 16 11.77 -16.14 16.28
CA ILE A 16 12.71 -15.02 16.41
C ILE A 16 14.06 -15.34 15.77
N VAL A 17 14.60 -16.52 16.03
CA VAL A 17 15.94 -16.91 15.58
C VAL A 17 16.05 -17.00 14.06
N GLY A 18 15.05 -17.56 13.39
CA GLY A 18 15.02 -17.62 11.93
C GLY A 18 15.11 -16.25 11.27
N PRO A 19 14.18 -15.32 11.56
CA PRO A 19 14.26 -13.95 11.07
C PRO A 19 15.55 -13.21 11.47
N LEU A 20 16.06 -13.43 12.70
CA LEU A 20 17.32 -12.83 13.13
C LEU A 20 18.50 -13.27 12.27
N ILE A 21 18.63 -14.57 11.98
CA ILE A 21 19.68 -15.10 11.10
C ILE A 21 19.56 -14.50 9.69
N LYS A 22 18.34 -14.36 9.17
CA LYS A 22 18.10 -13.68 7.89
C LYS A 22 18.60 -12.23 7.92
N ALA A 23 18.25 -11.48 8.97
CA ALA A 23 18.63 -10.10 9.15
C ALA A 23 20.16 -9.92 9.21
N GLU A 24 20.84 -10.74 10.01
CA GLU A 24 22.30 -10.75 10.14
C GLU A 24 23.00 -11.06 8.82
N LYS A 25 22.54 -12.09 8.09
CA LYS A 25 23.06 -12.42 6.76
C LYS A 25 22.90 -11.30 5.75
N ALA A 26 21.86 -10.50 5.89
CA ALA A 26 21.61 -9.31 5.06
C ALA A 26 22.33 -8.04 5.57
N GLY A 27 23.10 -8.14 6.67
CA GLY A 27 23.79 -7.02 7.28
C GLY A 27 22.87 -6.02 7.98
N LEU A 28 21.68 -6.47 8.40
CA LEU A 28 20.76 -5.68 9.20
C LEU A 28 21.04 -5.94 10.67
N ASN A 29 21.45 -4.90 11.39
CA ASN A 29 21.76 -4.99 12.81
C ASN A 29 20.47 -4.89 13.63
N MET A 30 19.94 -6.02 14.10
CA MET A 30 18.64 -6.10 14.75
C MET A 30 18.77 -6.37 16.25
N GLN A 31 18.00 -5.63 17.03
CA GLN A 31 17.88 -5.86 18.48
C GLN A 31 16.81 -6.93 18.76
N ILE A 32 17.20 -8.00 19.43
CA ILE A 32 16.30 -9.11 19.80
C ILE A 32 15.09 -8.62 20.57
N SER A 33 15.27 -7.69 21.51
CA SER A 33 14.20 -7.12 22.32
C SER A 33 13.10 -6.45 21.49
N LYS A 34 13.47 -5.73 20.43
CA LYS A 34 12.52 -5.11 19.51
C LYS A 34 11.78 -6.14 18.68
N MET A 35 12.47 -7.20 18.27
CA MET A 35 11.86 -8.31 17.54
C MET A 35 10.86 -9.07 18.42
N GLU A 36 11.22 -9.34 19.69
CA GLU A 36 10.30 -9.94 20.65
C GLU A 36 9.06 -9.08 20.87
N ALA A 37 9.22 -7.77 21.04
CA ALA A 37 8.11 -6.85 21.24
C ALA A 37 7.13 -6.88 20.06
N HIS A 38 7.64 -6.87 18.82
CA HIS A 38 6.81 -6.97 17.62
C HIS A 38 6.08 -8.30 17.53
N TYR A 39 6.75 -9.41 17.83
CA TYR A 39 6.14 -10.73 17.87
C TYR A 39 5.02 -10.82 18.91
N LEU A 40 5.24 -10.29 20.11
CA LEU A 40 4.25 -10.27 21.19
C LEU A 40 3.04 -9.37 20.87
N ALA A 41 3.25 -8.34 20.08
CA ALA A 41 2.18 -7.47 19.55
C ALA A 41 1.35 -8.15 18.43
N GLY A 42 1.69 -9.38 18.04
CA GLY A 42 0.97 -10.13 17.00
C GLY A 42 1.49 -9.90 15.58
N GLY A 43 2.63 -9.23 15.43
CA GLY A 43 3.23 -8.97 14.13
C GLY A 43 3.96 -10.18 13.52
N ASN A 44 4.21 -10.10 12.21
CA ASN A 44 4.89 -11.13 11.43
C ASN A 44 6.35 -10.74 11.16
N LEU A 45 7.26 -11.19 12.02
CA LEU A 45 8.70 -10.88 11.92
C LEU A 45 9.34 -11.33 10.61
N ASP A 46 9.00 -12.51 10.11
CA ASP A 46 9.60 -13.02 8.87
C ASP A 46 9.26 -12.13 7.67
N ARG A 47 8.02 -11.66 7.61
CA ARG A 47 7.53 -10.72 6.58
C ARG A 47 8.24 -9.37 6.71
N VAL A 48 8.31 -8.82 7.92
CA VAL A 48 8.97 -7.53 8.19
C VAL A 48 10.45 -7.58 7.82
N ILE A 49 11.19 -8.62 8.24
CA ILE A 49 12.61 -8.76 7.91
C ILE A 49 12.83 -8.94 6.41
N THR A 50 11.99 -9.74 5.74
CA THR A 50 12.07 -9.91 4.29
C THR A 50 11.80 -8.59 3.56
N ALA A 51 10.83 -7.81 4.03
CA ALA A 51 10.53 -6.48 3.48
C ALA A 51 11.70 -5.51 3.64
N LEU A 52 12.35 -5.49 4.82
CA LEU A 52 13.53 -4.65 5.07
C LEU A 52 14.72 -5.03 4.18
N ILE A 53 14.95 -6.32 3.97
CA ILE A 53 16.00 -6.80 3.05
C ILE A 53 15.71 -6.35 1.63
N THR A 54 14.46 -6.48 1.19
CA THR A 54 14.02 -6.06 -0.15
C THR A 54 14.14 -4.54 -0.32
N ALA A 55 13.69 -3.77 0.68
CA ALA A 55 13.78 -2.31 0.68
C ALA A 55 15.23 -1.84 0.57
N ARG A 56 16.13 -2.46 1.34
CA ARG A 56 17.57 -2.16 1.28
C ARG A 56 18.16 -2.48 -0.09
N GLY A 57 17.81 -3.63 -0.68
CA GLY A 57 18.23 -4.01 -2.03
C GLY A 57 17.74 -3.05 -3.12
N ALA A 58 16.57 -2.46 -2.91
CA ALA A 58 15.96 -1.45 -3.80
C ALA A 58 16.36 -0.01 -3.47
N ASN A 59 17.23 0.20 -2.49
CA ASN A 59 17.66 1.52 -1.98
C ASN A 59 16.47 2.40 -1.50
N ILE A 60 15.48 1.76 -0.88
CA ILE A 60 14.34 2.42 -0.27
C ILE A 60 14.63 2.62 1.21
N LYS A 61 14.37 3.81 1.72
CA LYS A 61 14.44 4.09 3.16
C LYS A 61 13.23 3.46 3.83
N LEU A 62 13.47 2.46 4.63
CA LEU A 62 12.47 1.80 5.48
C LEU A 62 13.16 1.33 6.74
N ASP A 63 12.74 1.87 7.87
CA ASP A 63 13.25 1.50 9.16
C ASP A 63 12.45 0.34 9.77
N PHE A 64 13.08 -0.38 10.73
CA PHE A 64 12.39 -1.47 11.43
C PHE A 64 11.13 -1.00 12.18
N PRO A 65 11.13 0.14 12.92
CA PRO A 65 9.92 0.66 13.55
C PRO A 65 8.79 0.97 12.56
N GLU A 66 9.11 1.56 11.41
CA GLU A 66 8.14 1.86 10.35
C GLU A 66 7.56 0.58 9.75
N ALA A 67 8.41 -0.39 9.42
CA ALA A 67 7.98 -1.68 8.92
C ALA A 67 7.06 -2.42 9.91
N CYS A 68 7.38 -2.36 11.21
CA CYS A 68 6.54 -2.90 12.27
C CYS A 68 5.19 -2.19 12.38
N ALA A 69 5.17 -0.86 12.26
CA ALA A 69 3.94 -0.08 12.29
C ALA A 69 3.00 -0.43 11.13
N ILE A 70 3.55 -0.60 9.93
CA ILE A 70 2.80 -1.03 8.74
C ILE A 70 2.20 -2.43 8.93
N ASP A 71 3.01 -3.38 9.44
CA ASP A 71 2.58 -4.76 9.68
C ASP A 71 1.47 -4.84 10.74
N LEU A 72 1.63 -4.11 11.85
CA LEU A 72 0.64 -4.05 12.93
C LEU A 72 -0.65 -3.30 12.51
N ALA A 73 -0.57 -2.40 11.54
CA ALA A 73 -1.73 -1.78 10.92
C ALA A 73 -2.50 -2.74 9.99
N GLY A 74 -2.07 -4.01 9.89
CA GLY A 74 -2.73 -5.03 9.08
C GLY A 74 -2.39 -4.99 7.59
N ARG A 75 -1.34 -4.25 7.21
CA ARG A 75 -0.89 -4.17 5.81
C ARG A 75 0.29 -5.08 5.55
N ASP A 76 0.40 -5.57 4.34
CA ASP A 76 1.55 -6.37 3.92
C ASP A 76 2.73 -5.47 3.56
N VAL A 77 3.72 -5.40 4.46
CA VAL A 77 4.93 -4.59 4.30
C VAL A 77 5.72 -5.00 3.06
N LEU A 78 5.84 -6.30 2.80
CA LEU A 78 6.60 -6.82 1.66
C LEU A 78 5.94 -6.42 0.34
N GLN A 79 4.61 -6.56 0.26
CA GLN A 79 3.84 -6.12 -0.90
C GLN A 79 3.97 -4.61 -1.12
N ALA A 80 3.95 -3.82 -0.06
CA ALA A 80 4.12 -2.37 -0.13
C ALA A 80 5.49 -1.98 -0.71
N VAL A 81 6.57 -2.62 -0.26
CA VAL A 81 7.90 -2.40 -0.79
C VAL A 81 7.98 -2.78 -2.27
N GLN A 82 7.41 -3.93 -2.65
CA GLN A 82 7.36 -4.36 -4.04
C GLN A 82 6.57 -3.39 -4.93
N MET A 83 5.43 -2.88 -4.44
CA MET A 83 4.62 -1.88 -5.16
C MET A 83 5.28 -0.51 -5.25
N SER A 84 6.18 -0.18 -4.32
CA SER A 84 6.99 1.04 -4.40
C SER A 84 8.01 0.97 -5.52
N VAL A 85 8.59 -0.21 -5.78
CA VAL A 85 9.55 -0.44 -6.87
C VAL A 85 8.83 -0.65 -8.20
N ASN A 86 7.82 -1.54 -8.21
CA ASN A 86 7.06 -1.92 -9.40
C ASN A 86 5.62 -1.41 -9.28
N PRO A 87 5.26 -0.36 -10.03
CA PRO A 87 3.89 0.14 -10.01
C PRO A 87 2.88 -0.95 -10.37
N LYS A 88 1.75 -0.98 -9.68
CA LYS A 88 0.63 -1.88 -9.94
C LYS A 88 -0.43 -1.17 -10.78
N VAL A 89 -0.99 -1.86 -11.77
CA VAL A 89 -2.14 -1.37 -12.53
C VAL A 89 -3.42 -1.90 -11.87
N ILE A 90 -4.30 -0.97 -11.50
CA ILE A 90 -5.62 -1.27 -10.95
C ILE A 90 -6.66 -0.92 -12.02
N GLU A 91 -7.62 -1.81 -12.26
CA GLU A 91 -8.76 -1.56 -13.13
C GLU A 91 -10.02 -1.26 -12.31
N THR A 92 -10.74 -0.20 -12.69
CA THR A 92 -12.06 0.05 -12.12
C THR A 92 -13.10 -0.86 -12.77
N PRO A 93 -14.20 -1.18 -12.07
CA PRO A 93 -15.38 -1.69 -12.74
C PRO A 93 -15.91 -0.66 -13.74
N VAL A 94 -16.84 -1.08 -14.59
CA VAL A 94 -17.52 -0.15 -15.49
C VAL A 94 -18.36 0.82 -14.67
N VAL A 95 -18.08 2.11 -14.81
CA VAL A 95 -18.82 3.18 -14.15
C VAL A 95 -19.70 3.84 -15.18
N ALA A 96 -21.01 3.88 -14.89
CA ALA A 96 -21.99 4.58 -15.70
C ALA A 96 -22.27 5.97 -15.13
N ALA A 97 -22.29 6.99 -15.96
CA ALA A 97 -22.62 8.36 -15.58
C ALA A 97 -23.37 9.07 -16.71
N ILE A 98 -24.25 9.97 -16.34
CA ILE A 98 -25.11 10.71 -17.29
C ILE A 98 -24.62 12.15 -17.39
N ALA A 99 -24.33 12.61 -18.60
CA ALA A 99 -24.04 14.00 -18.89
C ALA A 99 -25.32 14.87 -18.85
N LYS A 100 -25.17 16.18 -18.84
CA LYS A 100 -26.32 17.11 -18.79
C LYS A 100 -27.25 17.03 -20.00
N ASP A 101 -26.75 16.53 -21.12
CA ASP A 101 -27.55 16.25 -22.32
C ASP A 101 -28.42 14.99 -22.21
N GLY A 102 -28.37 14.28 -21.05
CA GLY A 102 -29.17 13.09 -20.76
C GLY A 102 -28.59 11.80 -21.34
N ILE A 103 -27.41 11.81 -21.93
CA ILE A 103 -26.75 10.64 -22.50
C ILE A 103 -25.87 9.96 -21.45
N GLU A 104 -26.07 8.63 -21.28
CA GLU A 104 -25.26 7.81 -20.41
C GLU A 104 -23.94 7.45 -21.08
N LEU A 105 -22.84 7.72 -20.37
CA LEU A 105 -21.51 7.26 -20.72
C LEU A 105 -21.10 6.14 -19.77
N ARG A 106 -20.53 5.09 -20.34
CA ARG A 106 -19.92 4.00 -19.58
C ARG A 106 -18.41 4.07 -19.76
N ALA A 107 -17.70 4.23 -18.65
CA ALA A 107 -16.25 4.34 -18.63
C ALA A 107 -15.63 3.26 -17.74
N LYS A 108 -14.48 2.78 -18.16
CA LYS A 108 -13.60 1.91 -17.38
C LYS A 108 -12.22 2.53 -17.36
N ALA A 109 -11.63 2.71 -16.18
CA ALA A 109 -10.31 3.29 -16.04
C ALA A 109 -9.27 2.24 -15.63
N ARG A 110 -8.07 2.40 -16.14
CA ARG A 110 -6.85 1.73 -15.66
C ARG A 110 -5.97 2.76 -15.00
N VAL A 111 -5.64 2.53 -13.74
CA VAL A 111 -4.84 3.45 -12.94
C VAL A 111 -3.56 2.76 -12.54
N THR A 112 -2.42 3.35 -12.89
CA THR A 112 -1.13 2.90 -12.41
C THR A 112 -0.85 3.55 -11.07
N VAL A 113 -0.70 2.75 -10.02
CA VAL A 113 -0.42 3.21 -8.67
C VAL A 113 0.93 2.73 -8.18
N ARG A 114 1.58 3.55 -7.38
CA ARG A 114 2.81 3.23 -6.68
C ARG A 114 2.58 3.46 -5.19
N ALA A 115 3.06 2.56 -4.35
CA ALA A 115 2.97 2.73 -2.90
C ALA A 115 3.93 3.83 -2.42
N ASN A 116 3.43 4.71 -1.57
CA ASN A 116 4.26 5.62 -0.79
C ASN A 116 4.40 5.04 0.63
N ILE A 117 5.58 4.50 0.94
CA ILE A 117 5.85 3.79 2.19
C ILE A 117 5.68 4.72 3.39
N GLU A 118 6.12 5.97 3.31
CA GLU A 118 6.03 6.95 4.40
C GLU A 118 4.57 7.25 4.82
N ARG A 119 3.63 7.15 3.89
CA ARG A 119 2.20 7.41 4.12
C ARG A 119 1.34 6.15 4.16
N LEU A 120 1.96 4.99 4.14
CA LEU A 120 1.22 3.73 4.03
C LEU A 120 0.37 3.43 5.27
N VAL A 121 0.85 3.81 6.44
CA VAL A 121 0.09 3.73 7.69
C VAL A 121 -0.98 4.82 7.67
N GLY A 122 -2.25 4.43 7.63
CA GLY A 122 -3.39 5.36 7.52
C GLY A 122 -3.74 5.82 6.10
N GLY A 123 -2.99 5.40 5.08
CA GLY A 123 -3.31 5.67 3.68
C GLY A 123 -4.49 4.84 3.14
N ALA A 124 -4.98 5.19 1.96
CA ALA A 124 -6.08 4.52 1.30
C ALA A 124 -5.66 3.16 0.73
N GLY A 125 -6.54 2.16 0.84
CA GLY A 125 -6.39 0.87 0.18
C GLY A 125 -6.78 0.91 -1.30
N GLU A 126 -6.54 -0.20 -2.01
CA GLU A 126 -6.88 -0.35 -3.43
C GLU A 126 -8.36 -0.06 -3.71
N GLU A 127 -9.27 -0.56 -2.86
CA GLU A 127 -10.71 -0.33 -2.98
C GLU A 127 -11.07 1.16 -2.89
N THR A 128 -10.41 1.90 -2.02
CA THR A 128 -10.62 3.34 -1.87
C THR A 128 -10.16 4.10 -3.11
N ILE A 129 -9.05 3.69 -3.73
CA ILE A 129 -8.56 4.28 -4.99
C ILE A 129 -9.57 4.05 -6.10
N VAL A 130 -10.07 2.82 -6.24
CA VAL A 130 -11.10 2.46 -7.23
C VAL A 130 -12.36 3.30 -7.03
N ALA A 131 -12.82 3.46 -5.78
CA ALA A 131 -13.99 4.27 -5.45
C ALA A 131 -13.78 5.76 -5.79
N ARG A 132 -12.62 6.34 -5.47
CA ARG A 132 -12.30 7.74 -5.77
C ARG A 132 -12.18 7.99 -7.28
N VAL A 133 -11.60 7.06 -8.03
CA VAL A 133 -11.54 7.15 -9.49
C VAL A 133 -12.95 7.07 -10.08
N GLY A 134 -13.78 6.15 -9.59
CA GLY A 134 -15.18 6.04 -10.01
C GLY A 134 -15.97 7.32 -9.75
N GLU A 135 -15.81 7.91 -8.57
CA GLU A 135 -16.41 9.21 -8.22
C GLU A 135 -15.92 10.34 -9.13
N GLY A 136 -14.63 10.36 -9.45
CA GLY A 136 -14.05 11.33 -10.39
C GLY A 136 -14.66 11.22 -11.80
N ILE A 137 -14.89 10.00 -12.27
CA ILE A 137 -15.57 9.74 -13.56
C ILE A 137 -17.00 10.29 -13.50
N VAL A 138 -17.79 9.91 -12.49
CA VAL A 138 -19.17 10.36 -12.34
C VAL A 138 -19.26 11.87 -12.26
N THR A 139 -18.38 12.51 -11.49
CA THR A 139 -18.36 13.98 -11.32
C THR A 139 -18.04 14.66 -12.64
N THR A 140 -17.03 14.17 -13.37
CA THR A 140 -16.60 14.81 -14.64
C THR A 140 -17.68 14.68 -15.69
N VAL A 141 -18.26 13.49 -15.85
CA VAL A 141 -19.31 13.25 -16.84
C VAL A 141 -20.57 14.02 -16.47
N GLY A 142 -20.99 14.00 -15.20
CA GLY A 142 -22.19 14.69 -14.73
C GLY A 142 -22.11 16.22 -14.80
N SER A 143 -20.91 16.79 -14.74
CA SER A 143 -20.68 18.23 -14.89
C SER A 143 -20.57 18.68 -16.35
N ALA A 144 -20.33 17.77 -17.28
CA ALA A 144 -20.17 18.08 -18.69
C ALA A 144 -21.51 18.44 -19.35
N GLU A 145 -21.53 19.49 -20.15
CA GLU A 145 -22.73 19.94 -20.88
C GLU A 145 -23.19 18.89 -21.90
N THR A 146 -22.24 18.24 -22.56
CA THR A 146 -22.52 17.19 -23.56
C THR A 146 -21.59 16.01 -23.37
N HIS A 147 -22.08 14.80 -23.71
CA HIS A 147 -21.25 13.60 -23.73
C HIS A 147 -20.04 13.73 -24.67
N LYS A 148 -20.17 14.49 -25.76
CA LYS A 148 -19.09 14.73 -26.73
C LYS A 148 -17.91 15.47 -26.10
N ALA A 149 -18.17 16.45 -25.22
CA ALA A 149 -17.11 17.20 -24.56
C ALA A 149 -16.17 16.30 -23.73
N VAL A 150 -16.71 15.25 -23.09
CA VAL A 150 -15.92 14.26 -22.35
C VAL A 150 -15.14 13.35 -23.27
N LEU A 151 -15.75 12.92 -24.39
CA LEU A 151 -15.11 12.05 -25.36
C LEU A 151 -13.99 12.72 -26.13
N GLU A 152 -14.15 14.03 -26.43
CA GLU A 152 -13.13 14.84 -27.09
C GLU A 152 -11.93 15.14 -26.17
N ASN A 153 -12.18 15.25 -24.86
CA ASN A 153 -11.15 15.57 -23.89
C ASN A 153 -11.20 14.64 -22.63
N PRO A 154 -10.80 13.38 -22.77
CA PRO A 154 -10.82 12.41 -21.66
C PRO A 154 -9.86 12.79 -20.53
N ASP A 155 -8.90 13.68 -20.77
CA ASP A 155 -7.96 14.17 -19.74
C ASP A 155 -8.67 14.97 -18.63
N LEU A 156 -9.88 15.46 -18.87
CA LEU A 156 -10.70 16.10 -17.85
C LEU A 156 -10.98 15.15 -16.68
N ILE A 157 -11.21 13.87 -16.96
CA ILE A 157 -11.41 12.84 -15.93
C ILE A 157 -10.13 12.69 -15.10
N SER A 158 -8.99 12.54 -15.76
CA SER A 158 -7.70 12.41 -15.09
C SER A 158 -7.37 13.59 -14.19
N ARG A 159 -7.59 14.81 -14.68
CA ARG A 159 -7.39 16.04 -13.91
C ARG A 159 -8.30 16.12 -12.69
N THR A 160 -9.58 15.79 -12.84
CA THR A 160 -10.55 15.79 -11.73
C THR A 160 -10.19 14.77 -10.67
N VAL A 161 -9.78 13.56 -11.06
CA VAL A 161 -9.34 12.51 -10.15
C VAL A 161 -8.08 12.95 -9.39
N LEU A 162 -7.09 13.49 -10.09
CA LEU A 162 -5.83 13.95 -9.48
C LEU A 162 -6.05 15.15 -8.55
N SER A 163 -6.96 16.08 -8.90
CA SER A 163 -7.25 17.26 -8.07
C SER A 163 -7.93 16.91 -6.74
N LYS A 164 -8.67 15.83 -6.69
CA LYS A 164 -9.31 15.32 -5.45
C LYS A 164 -8.33 14.62 -4.51
N GLY A 165 -7.07 14.47 -4.92
CA GLY A 165 -6.03 13.82 -4.13
C GLY A 165 -6.28 12.32 -4.01
N LEU A 166 -5.48 11.55 -4.73
CA LEU A 166 -5.31 10.12 -4.46
C LEU A 166 -4.33 9.97 -3.31
N ASP A 167 -4.71 10.44 -2.11
CA ASP A 167 -3.93 10.25 -0.89
C ASP A 167 -3.95 8.77 -0.49
N ALA A 168 -3.36 7.99 -1.35
CA ALA A 168 -3.04 6.61 -1.10
C ALA A 168 -1.60 6.56 -0.61
N GLY A 169 -1.39 5.97 0.54
CA GLY A 169 -0.06 5.67 1.03
C GLY A 169 0.70 4.74 0.11
#